data_c7004dd5f3483ecb780cdffe9205139a
#
_entry.id   c7004dd5f3483ecb780cdffe9205139a
#
_cell.length_a   1.000
_cell.length_b   1.000
_cell.length_c   1.000
_cell.angle_alpha   90.00
_cell.angle_beta   90.00
_cell.angle_gamma   90.00
#
_symmetry.space_group_name_H-M   'P 1'
#
loop_
_entity.id
_entity.type
_entity.pdbx_description
1 polymer ?
#
loop_
_entity_poly.entity_id
_entity_poly.type
_entity_poly.pdbx_seq_one_letter_code
_entity_poly.pdbx_strand_id
1 'polypeptide(L)'
;MTVWRGSIFIPVRVCHVVSLRTDPLRRRWLVWTVLAIVFLLVNLYRLSSAVLADRLMAGFNTTGAGLGTLHASFFYIYALMQLPTGILADRAGPRKTATAGAIVFNVGAIGFALAQTYHVAFLSRALIGLGGAVIFISTLRFCANWFRADEFATMNGLTIAIAGLGGIMATTPLALAANAFGWRPTMFGLGVVGLLFAGVVWLLARDSPESAGLEPIEDVETGTTLTLEEVLQNLRAVLAERETWVISLMLFCSTGVLITLLGLWGVPYVVQTQGVSVTTASYYTLLGSFGLLVGPPTFGWVADRFETRTGLIVGGGIVYVAGFGVLTLVPSPHQGIVALIYFTSGATLGAFTLSYAVIKDRHATAASGVSTATVNGAAFLGAAVFPTAMGYALDTYWTGETVAGSRVYTEFGYQVAFGIATAAIVVALCCGLWLHWKLPDG
;
A
#
# COMPACT_ATOMS: atom_id res chain seq x y z
N MET A 1 51.90 20.53 -52.87
CA MET A 1 50.83 21.40 -52.26
C MET A 1 49.64 20.53 -52.03
N THR A 2 49.52 20.01 -50.80
CA THR A 2 48.50 19.06 -50.37
C THR A 2 47.63 19.77 -49.32
N VAL A 3 46.35 20.03 -49.67
CA VAL A 3 45.38 20.67 -48.75
C VAL A 3 44.64 19.61 -47.98
N TRP A 4 44.89 19.58 -46.68
CA TRP A 4 44.11 18.81 -45.71
C TRP A 4 42.80 19.52 -45.42
N ARG A 5 41.65 18.88 -45.73
CA ARG A 5 40.34 19.25 -45.18
C ARG A 5 39.96 18.23 -44.09
N GLY A 6 40.15 18.61 -42.85
CA GLY A 6 39.65 17.88 -41.70
C GLY A 6 38.18 18.18 -41.51
N SER A 7 37.30 17.20 -41.72
CA SER A 7 35.91 17.25 -41.32
C SER A 7 35.80 16.74 -39.88
N ILE A 8 35.55 17.63 -38.95
CA ILE A 8 35.18 17.28 -37.57
C ILE A 8 33.74 16.74 -37.61
N PHE A 9 33.64 15.40 -37.62
CA PHE A 9 32.36 14.74 -37.33
C PHE A 9 32.17 14.72 -35.82
N ILE A 10 31.25 15.53 -35.32
CA ILE A 10 30.73 15.44 -33.96
C ILE A 10 29.60 14.39 -33.98
N PRO A 11 29.77 13.22 -33.40
CA PRO A 11 28.68 12.26 -33.29
C PRO A 11 27.79 12.67 -32.11
N VAL A 12 26.77 13.49 -32.39
CA VAL A 12 25.79 13.94 -31.42
C VAL A 12 24.75 12.84 -31.13
N ARG A 13 24.78 12.33 -29.91
CA ARG A 13 23.64 11.86 -29.09
C ARG A 13 22.55 10.90 -29.64
N VAL A 14 22.66 10.33 -30.80
CA VAL A 14 21.72 9.31 -31.28
C VAL A 14 22.05 7.92 -30.68
N CYS A 15 23.29 7.69 -30.24
CA CYS A 15 23.73 6.41 -29.67
C CYS A 15 23.05 6.02 -28.32
N HIS A 16 22.62 6.98 -27.51
CA HIS A 16 22.03 6.62 -26.19
C HIS A 16 20.61 6.03 -26.29
N VAL A 17 19.79 6.48 -27.22
CA VAL A 17 18.43 5.96 -27.39
C VAL A 17 18.42 4.61 -28.10
N VAL A 18 19.36 4.37 -29.00
CA VAL A 18 19.53 3.08 -29.70
C VAL A 18 20.03 2.00 -28.74
N SER A 19 20.95 2.34 -27.81
CA SER A 19 21.47 1.38 -26.83
C SER A 19 20.42 0.91 -25.79
N LEU A 20 19.42 1.73 -25.46
CA LEU A 20 18.34 1.35 -24.56
C LEU A 20 17.35 0.33 -25.17
N ARG A 21 17.28 0.24 -26.50
CA ARG A 21 16.44 -0.73 -27.22
C ARG A 21 17.12 -2.07 -27.46
N THR A 22 18.44 -2.12 -27.44
CA THR A 22 19.25 -3.29 -27.81
C THR A 22 19.91 -3.97 -26.61
N ASP A 23 20.02 -3.29 -25.46
CA ASP A 23 20.64 -3.83 -24.25
C ASP A 23 19.56 -4.28 -23.24
N PRO A 24 19.37 -5.59 -23.00
CA PRO A 24 18.37 -6.11 -22.08
C PRO A 24 18.62 -5.63 -20.63
N LEU A 25 19.89 -5.47 -20.22
CA LEU A 25 20.25 -5.07 -18.86
C LEU A 25 19.89 -3.62 -18.54
N ARG A 26 19.95 -2.72 -19.53
CA ARG A 26 19.49 -1.33 -19.36
C ARG A 26 18.00 -1.20 -19.48
N ARG A 27 17.40 -1.93 -20.40
CA ARG A 27 15.95 -1.89 -20.63
C ARG A 27 15.16 -2.36 -19.42
N ARG A 28 15.60 -3.40 -18.71
CA ARG A 28 14.91 -3.92 -17.51
C ARG A 28 14.75 -2.85 -16.42
N TRP A 29 15.79 -2.02 -16.19
CA TRP A 29 15.73 -0.94 -15.20
C TRP A 29 14.78 0.18 -15.61
N LEU A 30 14.78 0.57 -16.90
CA LEU A 30 13.86 1.59 -17.40
C LEU A 30 12.41 1.15 -17.23
N VAL A 31 12.07 -0.08 -17.64
CA VAL A 31 10.71 -0.59 -17.54
C VAL A 31 10.29 -0.77 -16.08
N TRP A 32 11.18 -1.31 -15.23
CA TRP A 32 10.93 -1.40 -13.81
C TRP A 32 10.66 -0.03 -13.18
N THR A 33 11.44 1.00 -13.51
CA THR A 33 11.22 2.35 -12.99
C THR A 33 9.83 2.89 -13.37
N VAL A 34 9.39 2.66 -14.59
CA VAL A 34 8.04 3.07 -15.02
C VAL A 34 6.95 2.32 -14.25
N LEU A 35 7.10 1.00 -14.07
CA LEU A 35 6.18 0.20 -13.26
C LEU A 35 6.19 0.64 -11.79
N ALA A 36 7.36 0.95 -11.25
CA ALA A 36 7.53 1.45 -9.89
C ALA A 36 6.82 2.80 -9.68
N ILE A 37 6.89 3.73 -10.64
CA ILE A 37 6.14 5.00 -10.60
C ILE A 37 4.63 4.75 -10.63
N VAL A 38 4.17 3.82 -11.46
CA VAL A 38 2.74 3.43 -11.48
C VAL A 38 2.33 2.85 -10.12
N PHE A 39 3.17 2.04 -9.49
CA PHE A 39 2.90 1.49 -8.14
C PHE A 39 2.96 2.56 -7.04
N LEU A 40 3.85 3.55 -7.16
CA LEU A 40 3.86 4.73 -6.30
C LEU A 40 2.50 5.45 -6.31
N LEU A 41 1.93 5.68 -7.50
CA LEU A 41 0.62 6.33 -7.64
C LEU A 41 -0.50 5.54 -6.97
N VAL A 42 -0.51 4.20 -7.09
CA VAL A 42 -1.48 3.35 -6.38
C VAL A 42 -1.41 3.59 -4.87
N ASN A 43 -0.20 3.64 -4.29
CA ASN A 43 0.00 3.85 -2.85
C ASN A 43 -0.34 5.28 -2.41
N LEU A 44 -0.10 6.27 -3.27
CA LEU A 44 -0.54 7.64 -3.06
C LEU A 44 -2.09 7.70 -2.98
N TYR A 45 -2.80 7.13 -3.96
CA TYR A 45 -4.27 7.12 -3.94
C TYR A 45 -4.83 6.34 -2.75
N ARG A 46 -4.18 5.26 -2.34
CA ARG A 46 -4.59 4.43 -1.20
C ARG A 46 -4.68 5.22 0.09
N LEU A 47 -3.71 6.09 0.37
CA LEU A 47 -3.62 6.85 1.62
C LEU A 47 -4.11 8.31 1.50
N SER A 48 -4.52 8.76 0.31
CA SER A 48 -4.89 10.15 0.03
C SER A 48 -6.07 10.69 0.87
N SER A 49 -6.94 9.81 1.37
CA SER A 49 -8.16 10.24 2.07
C SER A 49 -7.88 10.97 3.38
N ALA A 50 -6.77 10.70 4.07
CA ALA A 50 -6.46 11.32 5.35
C ALA A 50 -6.36 12.86 5.26
N VAL A 51 -5.57 13.36 4.32
CA VAL A 51 -5.39 14.81 4.11
C VAL A 51 -6.54 15.46 3.35
N LEU A 52 -7.41 14.67 2.74
CA LEU A 52 -8.59 15.13 2.01
C LEU A 52 -9.89 14.96 2.81
N ALA A 53 -9.86 14.38 4.02
CA ALA A 53 -11.03 13.94 4.78
C ALA A 53 -12.10 15.02 4.91
N ASP A 54 -11.75 16.20 5.39
CA ASP A 54 -12.69 17.31 5.58
C ASP A 54 -13.30 17.79 4.25
N ARG A 55 -12.48 17.85 3.21
CA ARG A 55 -12.92 18.26 1.87
C ARG A 55 -13.84 17.23 1.21
N LEU A 56 -13.59 15.95 1.45
CA LEU A 56 -14.44 14.86 0.96
C LEU A 56 -15.77 14.84 1.72
N MET A 57 -15.73 15.04 3.04
CA MET A 57 -16.92 15.10 3.89
C MET A 57 -17.81 16.26 3.46
N ALA A 58 -17.25 17.46 3.32
CA ALA A 58 -17.95 18.64 2.84
C ALA A 58 -18.44 18.50 1.38
N GLY A 59 -17.55 18.01 0.48
CA GLY A 59 -17.82 17.93 -0.95
C GLY A 59 -18.91 16.94 -1.33
N PHE A 60 -19.12 15.88 -0.51
CA PHE A 60 -20.15 14.87 -0.73
C PHE A 60 -21.27 14.90 0.31
N ASN A 61 -21.26 15.89 1.21
CA ASN A 61 -22.22 16.05 2.30
C ASN A 61 -22.44 14.71 3.05
N THR A 62 -21.34 14.09 3.46
CA THR A 62 -21.37 12.74 4.05
C THR A 62 -20.99 12.75 5.53
N THR A 63 -21.29 11.64 6.21
CA THR A 63 -21.02 11.42 7.63
C THR A 63 -19.62 10.78 7.82
N GLY A 64 -19.18 10.62 9.06
CA GLY A 64 -17.96 9.87 9.38
C GLY A 64 -18.02 8.43 8.89
N ALA A 65 -19.13 7.73 9.13
CA ALA A 65 -19.35 6.39 8.59
C ALA A 65 -19.35 6.36 7.06
N GLY A 66 -20.00 7.36 6.43
CA GLY A 66 -20.00 7.49 4.98
C GLY A 66 -18.59 7.73 4.42
N LEU A 67 -17.81 8.60 5.07
CA LEU A 67 -16.41 8.83 4.67
C LEU A 67 -15.55 7.57 4.86
N GLY A 68 -15.73 6.85 5.97
CA GLY A 68 -15.10 5.56 6.24
C GLY A 68 -15.43 4.53 5.15
N THR A 69 -16.71 4.44 4.76
CA THR A 69 -17.18 3.54 3.68
C THR A 69 -16.64 3.95 2.32
N LEU A 70 -16.54 5.26 2.03
CA LEU A 70 -15.91 5.77 0.83
C LEU A 70 -14.42 5.38 0.77
N HIS A 71 -13.70 5.48 1.87
CA HIS A 71 -12.32 5.02 1.97
C HIS A 71 -12.21 3.50 1.81
N ALA A 72 -13.11 2.76 2.44
CA ALA A 72 -13.18 1.30 2.41
C ALA A 72 -13.44 0.72 1.01
N SER A 73 -14.12 1.46 0.12
CA SER A 73 -14.47 0.98 -1.23
C SER A 73 -13.25 0.53 -2.05
N PHE A 74 -12.12 1.21 -1.89
CA PHE A 74 -10.83 0.79 -2.47
C PHE A 74 -10.41 -0.58 -1.91
N PHE A 75 -10.47 -0.75 -0.60
CA PHE A 75 -9.91 -1.91 0.09
C PHE A 75 -10.77 -3.17 -0.05
N TYR A 76 -12.09 -3.06 -0.12
CA TYR A 76 -12.95 -4.21 -0.39
C TYR A 76 -12.58 -4.87 -1.71
N ILE A 77 -12.45 -4.08 -2.77
CA ILE A 77 -12.09 -4.60 -4.09
C ILE A 77 -10.64 -5.07 -4.11
N TYR A 78 -9.73 -4.31 -3.49
CA TYR A 78 -8.33 -4.68 -3.41
C TYR A 78 -8.12 -6.01 -2.67
N ALA A 79 -8.80 -6.24 -1.54
CA ALA A 79 -8.76 -7.49 -0.80
C ALA A 79 -9.31 -8.67 -1.60
N LEU A 80 -10.45 -8.48 -2.28
CA LEU A 80 -11.07 -9.49 -3.12
C LEU A 80 -10.15 -9.92 -4.29
N MET A 81 -9.38 -8.97 -4.82
CA MET A 81 -8.49 -9.20 -5.95
C MET A 81 -7.16 -9.86 -5.59
N GLN A 82 -6.82 -10.07 -4.29
CA GLN A 82 -5.52 -10.61 -3.91
C GLN A 82 -5.22 -11.99 -4.53
N LEU A 83 -6.17 -12.90 -4.55
CA LEU A 83 -6.02 -14.22 -5.18
C LEU A 83 -6.12 -14.16 -6.71
N PRO A 84 -7.13 -13.49 -7.33
CA PRO A 84 -7.24 -13.41 -8.78
C PRO A 84 -6.07 -12.74 -9.49
N THR A 85 -5.39 -11.78 -8.84
CA THR A 85 -4.31 -11.00 -9.48
C THR A 85 -3.11 -11.85 -9.89
N GLY A 86 -2.75 -12.86 -9.09
CA GLY A 86 -1.68 -13.80 -9.43
C GLY A 86 -1.98 -14.56 -10.72
N ILE A 87 -3.17 -15.16 -10.80
CA ILE A 87 -3.63 -15.91 -11.98
C ILE A 87 -3.70 -14.99 -13.21
N LEU A 88 -4.17 -13.76 -13.04
CA LEU A 88 -4.29 -12.80 -14.12
C LEU A 88 -2.91 -12.39 -14.66
N ALA A 89 -1.95 -12.10 -13.78
CA ALA A 89 -0.58 -11.73 -14.16
C ALA A 89 0.14 -12.90 -14.86
N ASP A 90 -0.10 -14.14 -14.43
CA ASP A 90 0.49 -15.34 -15.02
C ASP A 90 -0.07 -15.64 -16.42
N ARG A 91 -1.39 -15.48 -16.62
CA ARG A 91 -2.04 -15.82 -17.90
C ARG A 91 -1.94 -14.71 -18.94
N ALA A 92 -2.15 -13.44 -18.54
CA ALA A 92 -2.16 -12.31 -19.47
C ALA A 92 -0.77 -11.69 -19.69
N GLY A 93 0.19 -12.03 -18.82
CA GLY A 93 1.52 -11.46 -18.78
C GLY A 93 1.58 -10.08 -18.09
N PRO A 94 2.76 -9.70 -17.56
CA PRO A 94 2.93 -8.46 -16.80
C PRO A 94 2.63 -7.20 -17.60
N ARG A 95 2.93 -7.16 -18.89
CA ARG A 95 2.68 -6.00 -19.76
C ARG A 95 1.20 -5.67 -19.84
N LYS A 96 0.37 -6.63 -20.22
CA LYS A 96 -1.08 -6.41 -20.41
C LYS A 96 -1.75 -6.13 -19.10
N THR A 97 -1.42 -6.89 -18.07
CA THR A 97 -2.04 -6.77 -16.74
C THR A 97 -1.70 -5.45 -16.07
N ALA A 98 -0.41 -5.02 -16.10
CA ALA A 98 -0.02 -3.73 -15.54
C ALA A 98 -0.63 -2.57 -16.32
N THR A 99 -0.67 -2.63 -17.66
CA THR A 99 -1.25 -1.56 -18.47
C THR A 99 -2.75 -1.44 -18.22
N ALA A 100 -3.49 -2.55 -18.25
CA ALA A 100 -4.93 -2.54 -18.00
C ALA A 100 -5.24 -2.03 -16.58
N GLY A 101 -4.50 -2.52 -15.58
CA GLY A 101 -4.60 -2.04 -14.20
C GLY A 101 -4.33 -0.55 -14.09
N ALA A 102 -3.26 -0.06 -14.74
CA ALA A 102 -2.90 1.35 -14.74
C ALA A 102 -3.97 2.24 -15.40
N ILE A 103 -4.58 1.80 -16.49
CA ILE A 103 -5.70 2.50 -17.11
C ILE A 103 -6.90 2.54 -16.16
N VAL A 104 -7.30 1.39 -15.61
CA VAL A 104 -8.49 1.26 -14.75
C VAL A 104 -8.36 2.15 -13.51
N PHE A 105 -7.23 2.10 -12.77
CA PHE A 105 -7.12 2.89 -11.56
C PHE A 105 -6.99 4.40 -11.85
N ASN A 106 -6.35 4.82 -12.94
CA ASN A 106 -6.25 6.25 -13.27
C ASN A 106 -7.55 6.81 -13.85
N VAL A 107 -8.32 6.03 -14.61
CA VAL A 107 -9.70 6.38 -14.97
C VAL A 107 -10.55 6.52 -13.71
N GLY A 108 -10.39 5.61 -12.75
CA GLY A 108 -11.00 5.74 -11.42
C GLY A 108 -10.58 7.03 -10.70
N ALA A 109 -9.30 7.40 -10.73
CA ALA A 109 -8.80 8.64 -10.10
C ALA A 109 -9.38 9.91 -10.75
N ILE A 110 -9.47 9.93 -12.08
CA ILE A 110 -10.14 11.02 -12.83
C ILE A 110 -11.63 11.05 -12.51
N GLY A 111 -12.31 9.90 -12.51
CA GLY A 111 -13.71 9.79 -12.13
C GLY A 111 -13.96 10.29 -10.70
N PHE A 112 -13.07 9.97 -9.75
CA PHE A 112 -13.13 10.46 -8.38
C PHE A 112 -12.98 11.99 -8.30
N ALA A 113 -12.05 12.57 -9.05
CA ALA A 113 -11.86 14.02 -9.12
C ALA A 113 -13.07 14.75 -9.70
N LEU A 114 -13.75 14.15 -10.67
CA LEU A 114 -14.93 14.71 -11.34
C LEU A 114 -16.25 14.36 -10.65
N ALA A 115 -16.24 13.48 -9.65
CA ALA A 115 -17.44 13.04 -8.97
C ALA A 115 -18.22 14.19 -8.32
N GLN A 116 -19.51 14.29 -8.63
CA GLN A 116 -20.44 15.26 -8.04
C GLN A 116 -21.31 14.62 -6.95
N THR A 117 -21.40 13.30 -6.93
CA THR A 117 -22.20 12.54 -5.97
C THR A 117 -21.35 11.53 -5.23
N TYR A 118 -21.78 11.18 -4.01
CA TYR A 118 -21.14 10.16 -3.19
C TYR A 118 -21.00 8.80 -3.93
N HIS A 119 -22.06 8.36 -4.63
CA HIS A 119 -22.06 7.08 -5.34
C HIS A 119 -21.03 7.03 -6.47
N VAL A 120 -20.89 8.11 -7.24
CA VAL A 120 -19.85 8.19 -8.28
C VAL A 120 -18.45 8.18 -7.66
N ALA A 121 -18.24 8.89 -6.55
CA ALA A 121 -16.99 8.87 -5.82
C ALA A 121 -16.67 7.46 -5.27
N PHE A 122 -17.65 6.76 -4.71
CA PHE A 122 -17.53 5.39 -4.21
C PHE A 122 -17.11 4.41 -5.31
N LEU A 123 -17.83 4.41 -6.45
CA LEU A 123 -17.50 3.56 -7.60
C LEU A 123 -16.12 3.89 -8.19
N SER A 124 -15.79 5.16 -8.26
CA SER A 124 -14.49 5.61 -8.74
C SER A 124 -13.34 5.11 -7.84
N ARG A 125 -13.50 5.16 -6.51
CA ARG A 125 -12.51 4.60 -5.59
C ARG A 125 -12.44 3.08 -5.65
N ALA A 126 -13.56 2.40 -5.87
CA ALA A 126 -13.59 0.95 -6.12
C ALA A 126 -12.80 0.60 -7.40
N LEU A 127 -12.90 1.40 -8.47
CA LEU A 127 -12.10 1.25 -9.69
C LEU A 127 -10.60 1.49 -9.42
N ILE A 128 -10.25 2.48 -8.58
CA ILE A 128 -8.85 2.67 -8.17
C ILE A 128 -8.34 1.40 -7.46
N GLY A 129 -9.12 0.82 -6.56
CA GLY A 129 -8.79 -0.43 -5.89
C GLY A 129 -8.62 -1.61 -6.85
N LEU A 130 -9.53 -1.76 -7.81
CA LEU A 130 -9.52 -2.81 -8.82
C LEU A 130 -8.25 -2.77 -9.68
N GLY A 131 -7.97 -1.62 -10.28
CA GLY A 131 -6.80 -1.46 -11.14
C GLY A 131 -5.50 -1.47 -10.33
N GLY A 132 -5.50 -0.92 -9.10
CA GLY A 132 -4.33 -0.90 -8.22
C GLY A 132 -3.90 -2.28 -7.73
N ALA A 133 -4.85 -3.21 -7.54
CA ALA A 133 -4.59 -4.53 -6.99
C ALA A 133 -3.63 -5.37 -7.87
N VAL A 134 -3.65 -5.18 -9.18
CA VAL A 134 -2.83 -5.98 -10.11
C VAL A 134 -1.42 -5.42 -10.30
N ILE A 135 -1.14 -4.16 -9.91
CA ILE A 135 0.13 -3.49 -10.27
C ILE A 135 1.32 -4.12 -9.54
N PHE A 136 1.21 -4.39 -8.24
CA PHE A 136 2.30 -4.99 -7.47
C PHE A 136 2.72 -6.35 -8.03
N ILE A 137 1.75 -7.24 -8.22
CA ILE A 137 2.00 -8.60 -8.71
C ILE A 137 2.56 -8.57 -10.14
N SER A 138 2.01 -7.69 -11.01
CA SER A 138 2.55 -7.52 -12.38
C SER A 138 3.98 -7.01 -12.36
N THR A 139 4.33 -6.10 -11.44
CA THR A 139 5.70 -5.60 -11.29
C THR A 139 6.65 -6.70 -10.83
N LEU A 140 6.23 -7.52 -9.83
CA LEU A 140 7.04 -8.65 -9.38
C LEU A 140 7.18 -9.72 -10.46
N ARG A 141 6.13 -10.00 -11.24
CA ARG A 141 6.20 -10.93 -12.38
C ARG A 141 7.14 -10.42 -13.46
N PHE A 142 7.11 -9.11 -13.75
CA PHE A 142 8.11 -8.48 -14.62
C PHE A 142 9.52 -8.68 -14.07
N CYS A 143 9.76 -8.45 -12.77
CA CYS A 143 11.07 -8.67 -12.15
C CYS A 143 11.51 -10.13 -12.28
N ALA A 144 10.64 -11.11 -12.05
CA ALA A 144 10.96 -12.53 -12.20
C ALA A 144 11.34 -12.92 -13.63
N ASN A 145 10.82 -12.23 -14.65
CA ASN A 145 11.09 -12.52 -16.05
C ASN A 145 12.31 -11.74 -16.62
N TRP A 146 12.81 -10.70 -15.94
CA TRP A 146 13.84 -9.80 -16.46
C TRP A 146 15.07 -9.66 -15.56
N PHE A 147 14.99 -10.12 -14.31
CA PHE A 147 16.10 -10.07 -13.35
C PHE A 147 16.48 -11.47 -12.93
N ARG A 148 17.75 -11.67 -12.61
CA ARG A 148 18.25 -12.97 -12.16
C ARG A 148 17.66 -13.35 -10.80
N ALA A 149 17.70 -14.63 -10.50
CA ALA A 149 17.16 -15.16 -9.25
C ALA A 149 17.80 -14.51 -8.01
N ASP A 150 19.12 -14.24 -8.04
CA ASP A 150 19.85 -13.56 -6.96
C ASP A 150 19.51 -12.07 -6.81
N GLU A 151 19.03 -11.41 -7.88
CA GLU A 151 18.58 -10.02 -7.87
C GLU A 151 17.12 -9.85 -7.41
N PHE A 152 16.29 -10.91 -7.49
CA PHE A 152 14.83 -10.81 -7.27
C PHE A 152 14.45 -10.27 -5.90
N ALA A 153 15.15 -10.71 -4.83
CA ALA A 153 14.90 -10.22 -3.47
C ALA A 153 15.15 -8.70 -3.36
N THR A 154 16.21 -8.20 -3.99
CA THR A 154 16.53 -6.77 -4.05
C THR A 154 15.46 -5.99 -4.81
N MET A 155 15.01 -6.50 -5.96
CA MET A 155 13.96 -5.85 -6.77
C MET A 155 12.61 -5.79 -6.05
N ASN A 156 12.26 -6.84 -5.32
CA ASN A 156 11.07 -6.84 -4.46
C ASN A 156 11.20 -5.78 -3.35
N GLY A 157 12.34 -5.73 -2.66
CA GLY A 157 12.62 -4.73 -1.64
C GLY A 157 12.53 -3.30 -2.16
N LEU A 158 13.13 -3.02 -3.33
CA LEU A 158 13.03 -1.70 -3.99
C LEU A 158 11.59 -1.36 -4.38
N THR A 159 10.81 -2.33 -4.86
CA THR A 159 9.40 -2.11 -5.20
C THR A 159 8.58 -1.75 -3.96
N ILE A 160 8.83 -2.40 -2.83
CA ILE A 160 8.19 -2.07 -1.55
C ILE A 160 8.62 -0.68 -1.06
N ALA A 161 9.89 -0.32 -1.19
CA ALA A 161 10.38 1.02 -0.84
C ALA A 161 9.68 2.13 -1.65
N ILE A 162 9.45 1.91 -2.95
CA ILE A 162 8.67 2.83 -3.80
C ILE A 162 7.21 2.94 -3.34
N ALA A 163 6.60 1.85 -2.86
CA ALA A 163 5.28 1.92 -2.23
C ALA A 163 5.29 2.84 -0.99
N GLY A 164 6.33 2.75 -0.16
CA GLY A 164 6.55 3.64 0.98
C GLY A 164 6.65 5.12 0.56
N LEU A 165 7.39 5.42 -0.52
CA LEU A 165 7.46 6.76 -1.10
C LEU A 165 6.08 7.24 -1.56
N GLY A 166 5.26 6.39 -2.16
CA GLY A 166 3.87 6.70 -2.53
C GLY A 166 3.03 7.07 -1.31
N GLY A 167 3.21 6.35 -0.20
CA GLY A 167 2.59 6.68 1.10
C GLY A 167 3.02 8.05 1.62
N ILE A 168 4.31 8.37 1.56
CA ILE A 168 4.86 9.69 1.93
C ILE A 168 4.27 10.79 1.05
N MET A 169 4.18 10.58 -0.26
CA MET A 169 3.59 11.55 -1.19
C MET A 169 2.10 11.79 -0.94
N ALA A 170 1.38 10.85 -0.36
CA ALA A 170 -0.02 10.97 0.05
C ALA A 170 -0.24 11.85 1.29
N THR A 171 0.81 12.25 2.00
CA THR A 171 0.75 13.07 3.22
C THR A 171 0.95 14.56 2.91
N THR A 172 1.98 15.16 3.48
CA THR A 172 2.27 16.60 3.32
C THR A 172 2.38 17.07 1.87
N PRO A 173 3.04 16.36 0.94
CA PRO A 173 3.07 16.79 -0.46
C PRO A 173 1.67 16.91 -1.08
N LEU A 174 0.80 15.93 -0.84
CA LEU A 174 -0.58 15.99 -1.32
C LEU A 174 -1.39 17.09 -0.63
N ALA A 175 -1.20 17.29 0.69
CA ALA A 175 -1.86 18.38 1.42
C ALA A 175 -1.50 19.75 0.85
N LEU A 176 -0.22 19.99 0.56
CA LEU A 176 0.27 21.24 -0.06
C LEU A 176 -0.31 21.43 -1.48
N ALA A 177 -0.26 20.40 -2.30
CA ALA A 177 -0.84 20.46 -3.66
C ALA A 177 -2.36 20.72 -3.63
N ALA A 178 -3.08 20.03 -2.72
CA ALA A 178 -4.51 20.23 -2.56
C ALA A 178 -4.87 21.62 -1.98
N ASN A 179 -3.97 22.24 -1.20
CA ASN A 179 -4.14 23.63 -0.74
C ASN A 179 -3.90 24.64 -1.87
N ALA A 180 -2.87 24.42 -2.69
CA ALA A 180 -2.47 25.35 -3.75
C ALA A 180 -3.43 25.32 -4.94
N PHE A 181 -3.85 24.14 -5.38
CA PHE A 181 -4.62 23.95 -6.62
C PHE A 181 -6.07 23.48 -6.40
N GLY A 182 -6.42 23.09 -5.17
CA GLY A 182 -7.65 22.37 -4.86
C GLY A 182 -7.48 20.85 -5.01
N TRP A 183 -8.26 20.07 -4.25
CA TRP A 183 -8.12 18.62 -4.26
C TRP A 183 -8.58 17.97 -5.58
N ARG A 184 -9.64 18.49 -6.21
CA ARG A 184 -10.17 17.96 -7.47
C ARG A 184 -9.19 18.12 -8.64
N PRO A 185 -8.63 19.31 -8.93
CA PRO A 185 -7.59 19.46 -9.94
C PRO A 185 -6.33 18.65 -9.64
N THR A 186 -5.93 18.54 -8.38
CA THR A 186 -4.76 17.73 -7.97
C THR A 186 -4.98 16.26 -8.31
N MET A 187 -6.11 15.67 -7.91
CA MET A 187 -6.42 14.27 -8.19
C MET A 187 -6.62 14.02 -9.69
N PHE A 188 -7.23 14.96 -10.40
CA PHE A 188 -7.37 14.91 -11.86
C PHE A 188 -6.01 14.89 -12.57
N GLY A 189 -5.12 15.82 -12.19
CA GLY A 189 -3.77 15.91 -12.76
C GLY A 189 -2.95 14.65 -12.52
N LEU A 190 -3.01 14.09 -11.29
CA LEU A 190 -2.38 12.80 -10.98
C LEU A 190 -2.94 11.67 -11.85
N GLY A 191 -4.26 11.64 -12.07
CA GLY A 191 -4.90 10.63 -12.93
C GLY A 191 -4.45 10.74 -14.38
N VAL A 192 -4.34 11.97 -14.93
CA VAL A 192 -3.84 12.21 -16.29
C VAL A 192 -2.37 11.77 -16.41
N VAL A 193 -1.52 12.17 -15.46
CA VAL A 193 -0.11 11.74 -15.42
C VAL A 193 -0.02 10.21 -15.35
N GLY A 194 -0.84 9.58 -14.54
CA GLY A 194 -0.88 8.12 -14.44
C GLY A 194 -1.32 7.43 -15.74
N LEU A 195 -2.28 8.00 -16.51
CA LEU A 195 -2.64 7.48 -17.84
C LEU A 195 -1.49 7.61 -18.84
N LEU A 196 -0.72 8.70 -18.79
CA LEU A 196 0.48 8.83 -19.62
C LEU A 196 1.49 7.71 -19.28
N PHE A 197 1.71 7.44 -17.99
CA PHE A 197 2.56 6.31 -17.58
C PHE A 197 1.99 4.96 -18.00
N ALA A 198 0.67 4.74 -17.99
CA ALA A 198 0.05 3.54 -18.54
C ALA A 198 0.38 3.36 -20.04
N GLY A 199 0.34 4.43 -20.82
CA GLY A 199 0.78 4.44 -22.22
C GLY A 199 2.28 4.09 -22.36
N VAL A 200 3.13 4.64 -21.49
CA VAL A 200 4.57 4.33 -21.47
C VAL A 200 4.81 2.86 -21.12
N VAL A 201 4.07 2.29 -20.13
CA VAL A 201 4.12 0.85 -19.83
C VAL A 201 3.78 0.03 -21.07
N TRP A 202 2.67 0.34 -21.75
CA TRP A 202 2.26 -0.37 -22.97
C TRP A 202 3.33 -0.35 -24.07
N LEU A 203 3.98 0.80 -24.27
CA LEU A 203 4.98 0.98 -25.33
C LEU A 203 6.31 0.30 -25.01
N LEU A 204 6.76 0.37 -23.74
CA LEU A 204 8.11 -0.07 -23.35
C LEU A 204 8.14 -1.48 -22.77
N ALA A 205 7.15 -1.87 -21.95
CA ALA A 205 7.15 -3.16 -21.29
C ALA A 205 6.97 -4.29 -22.31
N ARG A 206 7.66 -5.40 -22.05
CA ARG A 206 7.48 -6.70 -22.71
C ARG A 206 7.50 -7.76 -21.61
N ASP A 207 6.86 -8.87 -21.88
CA ASP A 207 6.69 -9.92 -20.87
C ASP A 207 8.01 -10.65 -20.56
N SER A 208 8.91 -10.75 -21.53
CA SER A 208 10.27 -11.32 -21.38
C SER A 208 11.25 -10.65 -22.35
N PRO A 209 12.58 -10.85 -22.20
CA PRO A 209 13.59 -10.39 -23.15
C PRO A 209 13.33 -10.91 -24.57
N GLU A 210 12.98 -12.19 -24.73
CA GLU A 210 12.70 -12.83 -26.02
C GLU A 210 11.51 -12.17 -26.72
N SER A 211 10.43 -11.86 -25.95
CA SER A 211 9.26 -11.15 -26.48
C SER A 211 9.59 -9.71 -26.93
N ALA A 212 10.73 -9.20 -26.51
CA ALA A 212 11.30 -7.93 -26.95
C ALA A 212 12.25 -8.06 -28.16
N GLY A 213 12.53 -9.28 -28.63
CA GLY A 213 13.53 -9.57 -29.66
C GLY A 213 14.96 -9.42 -29.14
N LEU A 214 15.20 -9.61 -27.86
CA LEU A 214 16.49 -9.53 -27.19
C LEU A 214 16.97 -10.93 -26.77
N GLU A 215 18.26 -11.07 -26.55
CA GLU A 215 18.83 -12.31 -26.01
C GLU A 215 18.29 -12.59 -24.61
N PRO A 216 18.04 -13.87 -24.27
CA PRO A 216 17.69 -14.27 -22.91
C PRO A 216 18.76 -13.81 -21.92
N ILE A 217 18.32 -13.42 -20.71
CA ILE A 217 19.23 -13.12 -19.61
C ILE A 217 19.52 -14.45 -18.92
N GLU A 218 20.81 -14.77 -18.72
CA GLU A 218 21.22 -15.98 -18.00
C GLU A 218 20.70 -15.97 -16.56
N ASP A 219 20.42 -17.15 -16.02
CA ASP A 219 19.93 -17.37 -14.63
C ASP A 219 18.57 -16.69 -14.29
N VAL A 220 17.73 -16.45 -15.28
CA VAL A 220 16.34 -16.05 -15.08
C VAL A 220 15.47 -17.31 -14.94
N GLU A 221 14.94 -17.55 -13.75
CA GLU A 221 14.01 -18.63 -13.52
C GLU A 221 12.61 -18.25 -14.00
N THR A 222 12.14 -18.86 -15.08
CA THR A 222 10.72 -18.77 -15.46
C THR A 222 9.90 -19.61 -14.50
N GLY A 223 9.23 -18.96 -13.55
CA GLY A 223 8.37 -19.63 -12.56
C GLY A 223 7.23 -20.39 -13.25
N THR A 224 6.92 -21.56 -12.70
CA THR A 224 5.77 -22.39 -13.14
C THR A 224 4.46 -21.67 -12.86
N THR A 225 3.59 -21.61 -13.87
CA THR A 225 2.24 -21.06 -13.73
C THR A 225 1.31 -22.13 -13.13
N LEU A 226 0.63 -21.79 -12.03
CA LEU A 226 -0.36 -22.67 -11.43
C LEU A 226 -1.67 -22.64 -12.23
N THR A 227 -2.28 -23.80 -12.38
CA THR A 227 -3.65 -23.92 -12.91
C THR A 227 -4.65 -23.43 -11.86
N LEU A 228 -5.87 -23.09 -12.30
CA LEU A 228 -6.94 -22.69 -11.38
C LEU A 228 -7.28 -23.81 -10.38
N GLU A 229 -7.20 -25.06 -10.82
CA GLU A 229 -7.47 -26.22 -9.97
C GLU A 229 -6.41 -26.35 -8.88
N GLU A 230 -5.12 -26.22 -9.21
CA GLU A 230 -4.02 -26.22 -8.24
C GLU A 230 -4.13 -25.05 -7.25
N VAL A 231 -4.51 -23.85 -7.72
CA VAL A 231 -4.75 -22.70 -6.83
C VAL A 231 -5.90 -23.00 -5.86
N LEU A 232 -7.01 -23.60 -6.33
CA LEU A 232 -8.14 -23.95 -5.46
C LEU A 232 -7.78 -25.06 -4.47
N GLN A 233 -7.01 -26.06 -4.88
CA GLN A 233 -6.51 -27.11 -3.99
C GLN A 233 -5.59 -26.54 -2.91
N ASN A 234 -4.62 -25.70 -3.31
CA ASN A 234 -3.73 -25.01 -2.38
C ASN A 234 -4.51 -24.09 -1.44
N LEU A 235 -5.51 -23.36 -1.92
CA LEU A 235 -6.37 -22.51 -1.08
C LEU A 235 -7.14 -23.35 -0.03
N ARG A 236 -7.68 -24.49 -0.41
CA ARG A 236 -8.35 -25.38 0.56
C ARG A 236 -7.38 -25.89 1.63
N ALA A 237 -6.15 -26.27 1.26
CA ALA A 237 -5.12 -26.68 2.19
C ALA A 237 -4.74 -25.55 3.16
N VAL A 238 -4.49 -24.36 2.63
CA VAL A 238 -4.16 -23.14 3.40
C VAL A 238 -5.28 -22.78 4.38
N LEU A 239 -6.56 -22.81 3.94
CA LEU A 239 -7.71 -22.50 4.79
C LEU A 239 -8.03 -23.60 5.83
N ALA A 240 -7.51 -24.81 5.66
CA ALA A 240 -7.65 -25.89 6.66
C ALA A 240 -6.73 -25.71 7.87
N GLU A 241 -5.67 -24.89 7.77
CA GLU A 241 -4.72 -24.65 8.84
C GLU A 241 -5.19 -23.56 9.80
N ARG A 242 -5.07 -23.83 11.10
CA ARG A 242 -5.46 -22.86 12.17
C ARG A 242 -4.56 -21.64 12.18
N GLU A 243 -3.28 -21.82 11.94
CA GLU A 243 -2.27 -20.76 11.90
C GLU A 243 -2.58 -19.74 10.82
N THR A 244 -3.12 -20.15 9.68
CA THR A 244 -3.60 -19.24 8.63
C THR A 244 -4.65 -18.27 9.16
N TRP A 245 -5.63 -18.76 9.93
CA TRP A 245 -6.68 -17.91 10.49
C TRP A 245 -6.18 -16.97 11.58
N VAL A 246 -5.27 -17.46 12.43
CA VAL A 246 -4.65 -16.63 13.48
C VAL A 246 -3.80 -15.53 12.88
N ILE A 247 -2.96 -15.82 11.89
CA ILE A 247 -2.16 -14.81 11.17
C ILE A 247 -3.08 -13.86 10.39
N SER A 248 -4.11 -14.38 9.73
CA SER A 248 -5.11 -13.56 9.03
C SER A 248 -5.81 -12.56 9.97
N LEU A 249 -6.25 -13.02 11.14
CA LEU A 249 -6.88 -12.17 12.14
C LEU A 249 -5.90 -11.14 12.72
N MET A 250 -4.67 -11.54 12.99
CA MET A 250 -3.61 -10.67 13.45
C MET A 250 -3.34 -9.53 12.45
N LEU A 251 -3.17 -9.87 11.17
CA LEU A 251 -2.92 -8.89 10.10
C LEU A 251 -4.17 -8.05 9.78
N PHE A 252 -5.38 -8.63 9.84
CA PHE A 252 -6.65 -7.90 9.75
C PHE A 252 -6.70 -6.77 10.77
N CYS A 253 -6.37 -7.07 12.03
CA CYS A 253 -6.40 -6.10 13.11
C CYS A 253 -5.23 -5.09 12.99
N SER A 254 -3.99 -5.56 12.90
CA SER A 254 -2.81 -4.69 12.96
C SER A 254 -2.67 -3.78 11.72
N THR A 255 -2.75 -4.36 10.52
CA THR A 255 -2.65 -3.61 9.26
C THR A 255 -3.88 -2.75 9.03
N GLY A 256 -5.08 -3.28 9.33
CA GLY A 256 -6.33 -2.55 9.19
C GLY A 256 -6.36 -1.27 10.03
N VAL A 257 -5.94 -1.36 11.29
CA VAL A 257 -5.86 -0.21 12.20
C VAL A 257 -4.80 0.80 11.71
N LEU A 258 -3.61 0.35 11.31
CA LEU A 258 -2.57 1.26 10.80
C LEU A 258 -3.05 2.03 9.56
N ILE A 259 -3.61 1.33 8.58
CA ILE A 259 -4.10 1.97 7.35
C ILE A 259 -5.25 2.95 7.69
N THR A 260 -6.08 2.64 8.66
CA THR A 260 -7.13 3.55 9.13
C THR A 260 -6.55 4.81 9.77
N LEU A 261 -5.52 4.67 10.61
CA LEU A 261 -4.82 5.80 11.20
C LEU A 261 -4.14 6.66 10.12
N LEU A 262 -3.30 6.07 9.29
CA LEU A 262 -2.49 6.83 8.31
C LEU A 262 -3.31 7.28 7.10
N GLY A 263 -4.32 6.52 6.70
CA GLY A 263 -5.07 6.71 5.46
C GLY A 263 -6.38 7.49 5.62
N LEU A 264 -6.92 7.66 6.85
CA LEU A 264 -8.19 8.36 7.05
C LEU A 264 -8.24 9.18 8.34
N TRP A 265 -8.36 8.54 9.52
CA TRP A 265 -8.76 9.22 10.76
C TRP A 265 -7.62 9.94 11.48
N GLY A 266 -6.37 9.65 11.13
CA GLY A 266 -5.22 10.25 11.83
C GLY A 266 -5.09 11.76 11.61
N VAL A 267 -5.29 12.29 10.40
CA VAL A 267 -5.24 13.74 10.15
C VAL A 267 -6.42 14.45 10.82
N PRO A 268 -7.70 14.05 10.64
CA PRO A 268 -8.83 14.66 11.34
C PRO A 268 -8.67 14.66 12.87
N TYR A 269 -8.16 13.57 13.45
CA TYR A 269 -7.88 13.52 14.88
C TYR A 269 -6.94 14.65 15.32
N VAL A 270 -5.78 14.76 14.67
CA VAL A 270 -4.79 15.78 15.06
C VAL A 270 -5.32 17.20 14.80
N VAL A 271 -6.04 17.43 13.70
CA VAL A 271 -6.67 18.73 13.41
C VAL A 271 -7.65 19.13 14.51
N GLN A 272 -8.56 18.22 14.89
CA GLN A 272 -9.65 18.56 15.81
C GLN A 272 -9.22 18.57 17.28
N THR A 273 -8.27 17.71 17.68
CA THR A 273 -7.83 17.64 19.09
C THR A 273 -6.67 18.58 19.41
N GLN A 274 -5.81 18.89 18.44
CA GLN A 274 -4.64 19.76 18.64
C GLN A 274 -4.83 21.18 18.06
N GLY A 275 -5.94 21.44 17.34
CA GLY A 275 -6.25 22.75 16.75
C GLY A 275 -5.27 23.21 15.67
N VAL A 276 -4.61 22.28 14.99
CA VAL A 276 -3.60 22.61 13.96
C VAL A 276 -4.16 22.48 12.55
N SER A 277 -3.46 23.06 11.57
CA SER A 277 -3.86 22.94 10.16
C SER A 277 -3.72 21.50 9.64
N VAL A 278 -4.47 21.16 8.57
CA VAL A 278 -4.34 19.86 7.88
C VAL A 278 -2.90 19.60 7.43
N THR A 279 -2.18 20.64 6.96
CA THR A 279 -0.76 20.52 6.58
C THR A 279 0.11 20.15 7.78
N THR A 280 -0.09 20.78 8.92
CA THR A 280 0.65 20.44 10.15
C THR A 280 0.30 19.05 10.64
N ALA A 281 -0.99 18.69 10.63
CA ALA A 281 -1.47 17.35 11.00
C ALA A 281 -0.91 16.27 10.06
N SER A 282 -0.67 16.58 8.80
CA SER A 282 -0.10 15.62 7.84
C SER A 282 1.37 15.24 8.14
N TYR A 283 2.12 16.03 8.94
CA TYR A 283 3.45 15.63 9.41
C TYR A 283 3.41 14.41 10.33
N TYR A 284 2.31 14.20 11.06
CA TYR A 284 2.16 13.01 11.92
C TYR A 284 1.99 11.75 11.06
N THR A 285 1.15 11.82 10.03
CA THR A 285 1.01 10.70 9.08
C THR A 285 2.27 10.49 8.24
N LEU A 286 3.05 11.55 7.96
CA LEU A 286 4.37 11.45 7.35
C LEU A 286 5.34 10.67 8.26
N LEU A 287 5.39 10.98 9.56
CA LEU A 287 6.19 10.23 10.53
C LEU A 287 5.77 8.76 10.60
N GLY A 288 4.46 8.48 10.61
CA GLY A 288 3.95 7.11 10.56
C GLY A 288 4.34 6.36 9.28
N SER A 289 4.27 7.05 8.14
CA SER A 289 4.71 6.48 6.85
C SER A 289 6.22 6.26 6.81
N PHE A 290 7.00 7.12 7.45
CA PHE A 290 8.45 6.92 7.62
C PHE A 290 8.75 5.74 8.55
N GLY A 291 7.99 5.60 9.66
CA GLY A 291 8.04 4.40 10.50
C GLY A 291 7.77 3.12 9.70
N LEU A 292 6.75 3.13 8.83
CA LEU A 292 6.42 2.02 7.94
C LEU A 292 7.54 1.73 6.91
N LEU A 293 8.28 2.73 6.47
CA LEU A 293 9.40 2.56 5.55
C LEU A 293 10.60 1.89 6.23
N VAL A 294 10.94 2.28 7.47
CA VAL A 294 12.13 1.79 8.17
C VAL A 294 11.86 0.55 9.03
N GLY A 295 10.62 0.37 9.48
CA GLY A 295 10.22 -0.72 10.38
C GLY A 295 10.48 -2.11 9.80
N PRO A 296 9.89 -2.49 8.66
CA PRO A 296 10.05 -3.84 8.10
C PRO A 296 11.52 -4.26 7.88
N PRO A 297 12.40 -3.42 7.28
CA PRO A 297 13.83 -3.77 7.18
C PRO A 297 14.51 -3.94 8.55
N THR A 298 14.18 -3.07 9.51
CA THR A 298 14.77 -3.14 10.84
C THR A 298 14.35 -4.40 11.58
N PHE A 299 13.04 -4.71 11.61
CA PHE A 299 12.54 -5.92 12.25
C PHE A 299 13.00 -7.18 11.53
N GLY A 300 13.11 -7.16 10.19
CA GLY A 300 13.69 -8.26 9.41
C GLY A 300 15.15 -8.52 9.82
N TRP A 301 15.98 -7.48 9.84
CA TRP A 301 17.38 -7.59 10.25
C TRP A 301 17.53 -8.09 11.70
N VAL A 302 16.71 -7.58 12.64
CA VAL A 302 16.70 -8.04 14.03
C VAL A 302 16.28 -9.51 14.11
N ALA A 303 15.24 -9.91 13.37
CA ALA A 303 14.75 -11.28 13.33
C ALA A 303 15.82 -12.27 12.85
N ASP A 304 16.54 -11.90 11.78
CA ASP A 304 17.61 -12.73 11.23
C ASP A 304 18.83 -12.77 12.17
N ARG A 305 19.15 -11.64 12.84
CA ARG A 305 20.33 -11.57 13.74
C ARG A 305 20.15 -12.33 15.04
N PHE A 306 18.93 -12.38 15.57
CA PHE A 306 18.61 -13.00 16.88
C PHE A 306 17.80 -14.28 16.75
N GLU A 307 17.57 -14.73 15.53
CA GLU A 307 16.80 -15.95 15.22
C GLU A 307 15.42 -15.99 15.90
N THR A 308 14.79 -14.81 16.07
CA THR A 308 13.49 -14.67 16.74
C THR A 308 12.52 -13.91 15.85
N ARG A 309 11.41 -14.51 15.46
CA ARG A 309 10.34 -13.89 14.68
C ARG A 309 9.11 -13.65 15.55
N THR A 310 8.69 -14.66 16.26
CA THR A 310 7.45 -14.61 17.05
C THR A 310 7.62 -13.75 18.29
N GLY A 311 8.77 -13.74 18.92
CA GLY A 311 9.10 -12.83 20.03
C GLY A 311 9.04 -11.35 19.62
N LEU A 312 9.51 -11.01 18.41
CA LEU A 312 9.42 -9.66 17.88
C LEU A 312 7.98 -9.26 17.55
N ILE A 313 7.14 -10.18 17.07
CA ILE A 313 5.70 -9.93 16.85
C ILE A 313 5.04 -9.55 18.18
N VAL A 314 5.33 -10.26 19.26
CA VAL A 314 4.80 -9.97 20.60
C VAL A 314 5.30 -8.60 21.09
N GLY A 315 6.62 -8.34 21.00
CA GLY A 315 7.22 -7.06 21.42
C GLY A 315 6.63 -5.87 20.65
N GLY A 316 6.52 -5.98 19.33
CA GLY A 316 5.86 -4.97 18.50
C GLY A 316 4.39 -4.79 18.87
N GLY A 317 3.67 -5.86 19.14
CA GLY A 317 2.28 -5.83 19.59
C GLY A 317 2.10 -5.08 20.91
N ILE A 318 2.99 -5.28 21.88
CA ILE A 318 2.96 -4.55 23.18
C ILE A 318 3.15 -3.05 22.95
N VAL A 319 4.14 -2.65 22.14
CA VAL A 319 4.38 -1.22 21.83
C VAL A 319 3.17 -0.62 21.13
N TYR A 320 2.54 -1.38 20.22
CA TYR A 320 1.37 -0.92 19.47
C TYR A 320 0.15 -0.72 20.37
N VAL A 321 -0.13 -1.70 21.26
CA VAL A 321 -1.21 -1.58 22.27
C VAL A 321 -0.95 -0.39 23.20
N ALA A 322 0.28 -0.20 23.67
CA ALA A 322 0.62 0.93 24.54
C ALA A 322 0.37 2.29 23.85
N GLY A 323 0.79 2.45 22.59
CA GLY A 323 0.57 3.67 21.82
C GLY A 323 -0.92 3.99 21.63
N PHE A 324 -1.71 3.03 21.15
CA PHE A 324 -3.15 3.22 20.95
C PHE A 324 -3.91 3.32 22.27
N GLY A 325 -3.43 2.66 23.33
CA GLY A 325 -3.94 2.84 24.69
C GLY A 325 -3.82 4.28 25.18
N VAL A 326 -2.73 4.97 24.88
CA VAL A 326 -2.59 6.41 25.19
C VAL A 326 -3.62 7.23 24.40
N LEU A 327 -3.80 7.00 23.10
CA LEU A 327 -4.82 7.73 22.29
C LEU A 327 -6.26 7.48 22.77
N THR A 328 -6.50 6.35 23.41
CA THR A 328 -7.82 5.96 23.95
C THR A 328 -8.08 6.55 25.33
N LEU A 329 -7.07 6.51 26.21
CA LEU A 329 -7.28 6.78 27.65
C LEU A 329 -6.85 8.19 28.07
N VAL A 330 -5.96 8.83 27.33
CA VAL A 330 -5.43 10.15 27.68
C VAL A 330 -6.11 11.23 26.85
N PRO A 331 -6.89 12.12 27.48
CA PRO A 331 -7.43 13.29 26.79
C PRO A 331 -6.28 14.19 26.31
N SER A 332 -6.36 14.66 25.07
CA SER A 332 -5.38 15.61 24.47
C SER A 332 -3.91 15.31 24.79
N PRO A 333 -3.37 14.15 24.40
CA PRO A 333 -1.98 13.81 24.69
C PRO A 333 -1.05 14.85 24.08
N HIS A 334 0.11 15.09 24.73
CA HIS A 334 1.12 16.04 24.25
C HIS A 334 1.53 15.71 22.80
N GLN A 335 1.70 16.74 21.96
CA GLN A 335 1.99 16.62 20.53
C GLN A 335 3.17 15.69 20.22
N GLY A 336 4.26 15.76 21.03
CA GLY A 336 5.41 14.88 20.88
C GLY A 336 5.09 13.40 21.13
N ILE A 337 4.17 13.09 22.06
CA ILE A 337 3.70 11.72 22.32
C ILE A 337 2.89 11.22 21.14
N VAL A 338 1.97 12.05 20.62
CA VAL A 338 1.19 11.70 19.43
C VAL A 338 2.12 11.41 18.23
N ALA A 339 3.14 12.27 18.01
CA ALA A 339 4.13 12.08 16.94
C ALA A 339 4.89 10.75 17.10
N LEU A 340 5.32 10.42 18.33
CA LEU A 340 5.96 9.15 18.64
C LEU A 340 5.05 7.96 18.39
N ILE A 341 3.76 8.05 18.76
CA ILE A 341 2.77 6.99 18.52
C ILE A 341 2.60 6.74 17.01
N TYR A 342 2.50 7.78 16.19
CA TYR A 342 2.39 7.61 14.74
C TYR A 342 3.63 6.92 14.16
N PHE A 343 4.83 7.38 14.53
CA PHE A 343 6.06 6.76 14.08
C PHE A 343 6.16 5.29 14.52
N THR A 344 5.95 5.01 15.81
CA THR A 344 6.05 3.66 16.36
C THR A 344 4.96 2.74 15.79
N SER A 345 3.74 3.25 15.54
CA SER A 345 2.67 2.49 14.88
C SER A 345 3.08 2.03 13.49
N GLY A 346 3.68 2.90 12.68
CA GLY A 346 4.23 2.53 11.39
C GLY A 346 5.37 1.52 11.49
N ALA A 347 6.32 1.76 12.40
CA ALA A 347 7.49 0.91 12.56
C ALA A 347 7.13 -0.49 13.06
N THR A 348 6.24 -0.62 14.04
CA THR A 348 5.83 -1.91 14.63
C THR A 348 5.06 -2.79 13.66
N LEU A 349 4.46 -2.23 12.59
CA LEU A 349 3.90 -3.08 11.53
C LEU A 349 4.98 -4.00 10.92
N GLY A 350 6.25 -3.56 10.91
CA GLY A 350 7.39 -4.38 10.52
C GLY A 350 7.49 -5.70 11.30
N ALA A 351 7.19 -5.68 12.60
CA ALA A 351 7.14 -6.90 13.41
C ALA A 351 6.01 -7.85 12.93
N PHE A 352 4.81 -7.32 12.70
CA PHE A 352 3.69 -8.14 12.22
C PHE A 352 3.92 -8.72 10.83
N THR A 353 4.70 -8.03 9.97
CA THR A 353 5.04 -8.55 8.63
C THR A 353 5.96 -9.78 8.68
N LEU A 354 6.64 -10.05 9.78
CA LEU A 354 7.39 -11.30 9.97
C LEU A 354 6.50 -12.55 9.87
N SER A 355 5.20 -12.41 10.16
CA SER A 355 4.24 -13.50 10.02
C SER A 355 4.07 -14.00 8.58
N TYR A 356 4.39 -13.17 7.57
CA TYR A 356 4.42 -13.63 6.17
C TYR A 356 5.52 -14.69 5.96
N ALA A 357 6.67 -14.55 6.61
CA ALA A 357 7.71 -15.60 6.58
C ALA A 357 7.23 -16.85 7.31
N VAL A 358 6.62 -16.71 8.49
CA VAL A 358 6.07 -17.83 9.27
C VAL A 358 5.07 -18.64 8.44
N ILE A 359 4.12 -18.00 7.76
CA ILE A 359 3.12 -18.71 6.95
C ILE A 359 3.74 -19.31 5.68
N LYS A 360 4.71 -18.63 5.06
CA LYS A 360 5.40 -19.11 3.87
C LYS A 360 6.21 -20.36 4.14
N ASP A 361 6.94 -20.42 5.24
CA ASP A 361 7.81 -21.56 5.60
C ASP A 361 7.03 -22.84 5.93
N ARG A 362 5.71 -22.73 6.21
CA ARG A 362 4.82 -23.87 6.49
C ARG A 362 4.28 -24.55 5.24
N HIS A 363 4.34 -23.89 4.11
CA HIS A 363 3.74 -24.38 2.87
C HIS A 363 4.81 -24.68 1.81
N ALA A 364 4.59 -25.72 1.01
CA ALA A 364 5.41 -25.98 -0.17
C ALA A 364 5.43 -24.75 -1.09
N THR A 365 6.51 -24.57 -1.85
CA THR A 365 6.73 -23.40 -2.71
C THR A 365 5.51 -23.04 -3.58
N ALA A 366 4.82 -24.04 -4.12
CA ALA A 366 3.61 -23.85 -4.94
C ALA A 366 2.44 -23.24 -4.16
N ALA A 367 2.29 -23.56 -2.85
CA ALA A 367 1.20 -23.05 -2.01
C ALA A 367 1.58 -21.76 -1.26
N SER A 368 2.87 -21.38 -1.21
CA SER A 368 3.35 -20.23 -0.45
C SER A 368 2.81 -18.90 -1.00
N GLY A 369 2.62 -18.78 -2.31
CA GLY A 369 1.99 -17.62 -2.93
C GLY A 369 0.51 -17.49 -2.56
N VAL A 370 -0.22 -18.60 -2.54
CA VAL A 370 -1.64 -18.64 -2.16
C VAL A 370 -1.81 -18.32 -0.67
N SER A 371 -0.94 -18.85 0.21
CA SER A 371 -0.98 -18.56 1.65
C SER A 371 -0.71 -17.09 1.94
N THR A 372 0.32 -16.52 1.31
CA THR A 372 0.63 -15.09 1.43
C THR A 372 -0.51 -14.21 0.93
N ALA A 373 -1.11 -14.53 -0.22
CA ALA A 373 -2.25 -13.78 -0.78
C ALA A 373 -3.48 -13.84 0.13
N THR A 374 -3.73 -15.00 0.76
CA THR A 374 -4.86 -15.20 1.67
C THR A 374 -4.73 -14.31 2.92
N VAL A 375 -3.59 -14.34 3.61
CA VAL A 375 -3.39 -13.54 4.83
C VAL A 375 -3.30 -12.04 4.49
N ASN A 376 -2.75 -11.68 3.33
CA ASN A 376 -2.71 -10.30 2.85
C ASN A 376 -4.11 -9.78 2.49
N GLY A 377 -4.98 -10.63 1.92
CA GLY A 377 -6.40 -10.31 1.69
C GLY A 377 -7.12 -9.97 2.99
N ALA A 378 -6.88 -10.73 4.06
CA ALA A 378 -7.42 -10.43 5.39
C ALA A 378 -6.90 -9.08 5.93
N ALA A 379 -5.62 -8.77 5.76
CA ALA A 379 -5.03 -7.48 6.16
C ALA A 379 -5.76 -6.29 5.51
N PHE A 380 -6.02 -6.37 4.20
CA PHE A 380 -6.74 -5.31 3.48
C PHE A 380 -8.24 -5.30 3.75
N LEU A 381 -8.84 -6.44 4.10
CA LEU A 381 -10.21 -6.46 4.60
C LEU A 381 -10.33 -5.68 5.92
N GLY A 382 -9.35 -5.77 6.82
CA GLY A 382 -9.26 -4.92 8.02
C GLY A 382 -9.23 -3.44 7.66
N ALA A 383 -8.43 -3.06 6.65
CA ALA A 383 -8.37 -1.68 6.15
C ALA A 383 -9.70 -1.19 5.51
N ALA A 384 -10.60 -2.10 5.16
CA ALA A 384 -11.96 -1.76 4.72
C ALA A 384 -12.95 -1.64 5.90
N VAL A 385 -12.79 -2.45 6.95
CA VAL A 385 -13.75 -2.53 8.06
C VAL A 385 -13.53 -1.40 9.08
N PHE A 386 -12.28 -1.20 9.55
CA PHE A 386 -12.01 -0.26 10.64
C PHE A 386 -12.33 1.20 10.32
N PRO A 387 -12.08 1.76 9.12
CA PRO A 387 -12.44 3.13 8.80
C PRO A 387 -13.93 3.41 8.98
N THR A 388 -14.77 2.48 8.54
CA THR A 388 -16.24 2.58 8.66
C THR A 388 -16.69 2.42 10.12
N ALA A 389 -16.15 1.43 10.85
CA ALA A 389 -16.48 1.19 12.24
C ALA A 389 -16.12 2.39 13.14
N MET A 390 -14.92 2.95 12.96
CA MET A 390 -14.51 4.16 13.67
C MET A 390 -15.35 5.37 13.28
N GLY A 391 -15.74 5.49 12.00
CA GLY A 391 -16.62 6.54 11.51
C GLY A 391 -18.01 6.49 12.16
N TYR A 392 -18.60 5.32 12.35
CA TYR A 392 -19.85 5.16 13.11
C TYR A 392 -19.70 5.60 14.56
N ALA A 393 -18.60 5.24 15.22
CA ALA A 393 -18.32 5.69 16.58
C ALA A 393 -18.24 7.23 16.64
N LEU A 394 -17.51 7.86 15.71
CA LEU A 394 -17.42 9.31 15.62
C LEU A 394 -18.78 9.99 15.39
N ASP A 395 -19.59 9.46 14.47
CA ASP A 395 -20.93 10.03 14.19
C ASP A 395 -21.85 10.00 15.42
N THR A 396 -21.68 9.04 16.33
CA THR A 396 -22.43 8.97 17.59
C THR A 396 -22.07 10.13 18.54
N TYR A 397 -20.84 10.65 18.43
CA TYR A 397 -20.31 11.74 19.25
C TYR A 397 -20.07 13.03 18.44
N TRP A 398 -20.91 13.25 17.42
CA TRP A 398 -20.91 14.50 16.66
C TRP A 398 -21.42 15.65 17.55
N THR A 399 -20.69 16.78 17.55
CA THR A 399 -21.05 17.97 18.35
C THR A 399 -22.33 18.69 17.88
N GLY A 400 -22.85 18.35 16.70
CA GLY A 400 -23.91 19.09 16.01
C GLY A 400 -23.35 20.21 15.11
N GLU A 401 -22.06 20.53 15.21
CA GLU A 401 -21.40 21.60 14.46
C GLU A 401 -20.71 21.08 13.21
N THR A 402 -20.61 21.96 12.23
CA THR A 402 -19.80 21.74 11.03
C THR A 402 -18.86 22.93 10.82
N VAL A 403 -17.60 22.65 10.52
CA VAL A 403 -16.59 23.66 10.14
C VAL A 403 -16.19 23.43 8.69
N ALA A 404 -16.40 24.44 7.84
CA ALA A 404 -16.18 24.36 6.39
C ALA A 404 -16.89 23.15 5.73
N GLY A 405 -18.06 22.76 6.26
CA GLY A 405 -18.85 21.63 5.76
C GLY A 405 -18.42 20.24 6.27
N SER A 406 -17.37 20.15 7.08
CA SER A 406 -16.94 18.91 7.75
C SER A 406 -17.50 18.84 9.16
N ARG A 407 -17.93 17.65 9.61
CA ARG A 407 -18.43 17.43 10.97
C ARG A 407 -17.31 17.57 12.00
N VAL A 408 -17.64 18.21 13.12
CA VAL A 408 -16.74 18.30 14.28
C VAL A 408 -17.16 17.23 15.29
N TYR A 409 -16.21 16.42 15.70
CA TYR A 409 -16.43 15.35 16.67
C TYR A 409 -15.86 15.71 18.03
N THR A 410 -16.48 15.20 19.08
CA THR A 410 -15.95 15.40 20.45
C THR A 410 -14.61 14.65 20.61
N GLU A 411 -13.79 15.11 21.53
CA GLU A 411 -12.55 14.41 21.91
C GLU A 411 -12.87 12.98 22.42
N PHE A 412 -13.93 12.84 23.22
CA PHE A 412 -14.41 11.53 23.69
C PHE A 412 -14.83 10.63 22.52
N GLY A 413 -15.40 11.18 21.45
CA GLY A 413 -15.71 10.43 20.22
C GLY A 413 -14.46 9.81 19.59
N TYR A 414 -13.34 10.56 19.55
CA TYR A 414 -12.06 10.01 19.11
C TYR A 414 -11.50 8.96 20.06
N GLN A 415 -11.63 9.14 21.38
CA GLN A 415 -11.25 8.13 22.36
C GLN A 415 -12.00 6.82 22.16
N VAL A 416 -13.32 6.86 21.91
CA VAL A 416 -14.14 5.68 21.61
C VAL A 416 -13.69 5.04 20.27
N ALA A 417 -13.47 5.84 19.22
CA ALA A 417 -13.01 5.35 17.94
C ALA A 417 -11.63 4.65 18.06
N PHE A 418 -10.68 5.26 18.79
CA PHE A 418 -9.40 4.62 19.08
C PHE A 418 -9.51 3.46 20.05
N GLY A 419 -10.53 3.42 20.91
CA GLY A 419 -10.86 2.25 21.74
C GLY A 419 -11.18 1.01 20.91
N ILE A 420 -11.91 1.17 19.81
CA ILE A 420 -12.15 0.08 18.82
C ILE A 420 -10.81 -0.38 18.23
N ALA A 421 -9.96 0.55 17.85
CA ALA A 421 -8.62 0.24 17.30
C ALA A 421 -7.75 -0.47 18.36
N THR A 422 -7.72 0.01 19.60
CA THR A 422 -6.96 -0.61 20.70
C THR A 422 -7.44 -2.04 20.97
N ALA A 423 -8.75 -2.26 21.02
CA ALA A 423 -9.30 -3.61 21.19
C ALA A 423 -8.87 -4.55 20.05
N ALA A 424 -8.88 -4.07 18.81
CA ALA A 424 -8.38 -4.85 17.67
C ALA A 424 -6.89 -5.17 17.80
N ILE A 425 -6.07 -4.21 18.24
CA ILE A 425 -4.62 -4.44 18.40
C ILE A 425 -4.34 -5.40 19.57
N VAL A 426 -5.15 -5.38 20.63
CA VAL A 426 -5.08 -6.38 21.70
C VAL A 426 -5.38 -7.78 21.15
N VAL A 427 -6.38 -7.92 20.27
CA VAL A 427 -6.62 -9.19 19.56
C VAL A 427 -5.41 -9.60 18.72
N ALA A 428 -4.78 -8.66 18.01
CA ALA A 428 -3.56 -8.94 17.25
C ALA A 428 -2.41 -9.40 18.16
N LEU A 429 -2.23 -8.77 19.33
CA LEU A 429 -1.25 -9.19 20.33
C LEU A 429 -1.56 -10.59 20.87
N CYS A 430 -2.82 -10.91 21.19
CA CYS A 430 -3.22 -12.23 21.61
C CYS A 430 -2.91 -13.30 20.54
N CYS A 431 -3.14 -12.98 19.27
CA CYS A 431 -2.73 -13.84 18.15
C CYS A 431 -1.21 -14.05 18.11
N GLY A 432 -0.43 -12.96 18.29
CA GLY A 432 1.03 -13.03 18.36
C GLY A 432 1.54 -13.88 19.53
N LEU A 433 0.95 -13.72 20.71
CA LEU A 433 1.25 -14.55 21.89
C LEU A 433 0.93 -16.03 21.64
N TRP A 434 -0.21 -16.32 21.00
CA TRP A 434 -0.57 -17.69 20.63
C TRP A 434 0.43 -18.29 19.63
N LEU A 435 0.86 -17.51 18.62
CA LEU A 435 1.89 -17.95 17.66
C LEU A 435 3.22 -18.22 18.38
N HIS A 436 3.65 -17.35 19.27
CA HIS A 436 4.89 -17.51 20.05
C HIS A 436 4.86 -18.76 20.94
N TRP A 437 3.71 -19.03 21.58
CA TRP A 437 3.53 -20.23 22.39
C TRP A 437 3.51 -21.51 21.56
N LYS A 438 2.89 -21.47 20.38
CA LYS A 438 2.70 -22.66 19.53
C LYS A 438 3.92 -22.96 18.65
N LEU A 439 4.59 -21.92 18.21
CA LEU A 439 5.75 -21.94 17.31
C LEU A 439 6.89 -21.15 17.98
N PRO A 440 7.46 -21.65 19.09
CA PRO A 440 8.57 -20.97 19.71
C PRO A 440 9.71 -20.84 18.70
N ASP A 441 10.39 -19.69 18.75
CA ASP A 441 11.60 -19.45 17.97
C ASP A 441 12.63 -20.54 18.40
N GLY A 442 13.08 -21.37 17.46
CA GLY A 442 13.98 -22.48 17.70
C GLY A 442 15.43 -22.11 17.58
#